data_ad9f1030b9bf1f7acf8717420e4e344e
#
_entry.id   ad9f1030b9bf1f7acf8717420e4e344e
#
_cell.length_a   1.000
_cell.length_b   1.000
_cell.length_c   1.000
_cell.angle_alpha   90.00
_cell.angle_beta   90.00
_cell.angle_gamma   90.00
#
_symmetry.space_group_name_H-M   'P 1'
#
loop_
_entity.id
_entity.type
_entity.pdbx_description
1 polymer ?
#
loop_
_entity_poly.entity_id
_entity_poly.type
_entity_poly.pdbx_seq_one_letter_code
_entity_poly.pdbx_strand_id
1 'polypeptide(L)'
;MQQNQKIMAKILIIDDERAIRNTLKEILEFESYTVEVAENGRAGLDRALTGAYDLIFTDIKMPEMDGMEFMAKYREGMAQQNSEEAPVVVITGHGSVDTAVEALKGGAFDFIQKPLDLNRLLLTTKHALDHKSLIQETKVLRKKVGKRNQMIGESAAIERVRTIINKVA
;
A
#
# COMPACT_ATOMS: atom_id res chain seq x y z
N MET A 1 19.18 20.01 -7.74
CA MET A 1 18.98 19.62 -7.56
C MET A 1 18.65 18.99 -6.58
N GLN A 2 18.50 18.95 -5.90
CA GLN A 2 18.21 18.32 -4.98
C GLN A 2 17.38 17.40 -5.01
N GLN A 3 16.71 17.47 -5.68
CA GLN A 3 15.84 16.58 -5.90
C GLN A 3 16.32 15.29 -5.97
N ASN A 4 17.38 15.11 -6.29
CA ASN A 4 17.88 13.86 -6.34
C ASN A 4 17.91 13.17 -5.13
N GLN A 5 17.69 13.85 -4.08
CA GLN A 5 17.71 13.29 -2.84
C GLN A 5 16.51 12.52 -2.55
N LYS A 6 15.49 12.61 -3.39
CA LYS A 6 14.32 11.91 -3.19
C LYS A 6 14.58 10.46 -3.23
N ILE A 7 14.21 9.74 -2.21
CA ILE A 7 14.32 8.31 -2.19
C ILE A 7 13.26 7.76 -3.11
N MET A 8 13.67 6.92 -4.06
CA MET A 8 12.70 6.37 -4.99
C MET A 8 11.88 5.32 -4.28
N ALA A 9 10.58 5.40 -4.42
CA ALA A 9 9.69 4.42 -3.82
C ALA A 9 9.94 3.04 -4.42
N LYS A 10 9.85 2.03 -3.58
CA LYS A 10 10.08 0.65 -3.99
C LYS A 10 8.74 -0.08 -4.03
N ILE A 11 8.42 -0.65 -5.16
CA ILE A 11 7.12 -1.26 -5.41
C ILE A 11 7.29 -2.74 -5.72
N LEU A 12 6.45 -3.57 -5.12
CA LEU A 12 6.42 -5.01 -5.41
C LEU A 12 5.17 -5.32 -6.23
N ILE A 13 5.32 -6.10 -7.28
CA ILE A 13 4.21 -6.52 -8.12
C ILE A 13 4.09 -8.04 -8.06
N ILE A 14 2.93 -8.54 -7.67
CA ILE A 14 2.67 -9.97 -7.57
C ILE A 14 1.56 -10.32 -8.54
N ASP A 15 1.88 -11.09 -9.57
CA ASP A 15 0.91 -11.50 -10.58
C ASP A 15 1.45 -12.75 -11.26
N ASP A 16 0.59 -13.71 -11.52
CA ASP A 16 1.03 -14.94 -12.16
C ASP A 16 1.16 -14.80 -13.68
N GLU A 17 0.65 -13.69 -14.24
CA GLU A 17 0.78 -13.43 -15.68
C GLU A 17 2.01 -12.61 -15.99
N ARG A 18 2.91 -13.20 -16.74
CA ARG A 18 4.16 -12.54 -17.09
C ARG A 18 3.95 -11.23 -17.84
N ALA A 19 2.99 -11.20 -18.76
CA ALA A 19 2.72 -10.01 -19.53
C ALA A 19 2.30 -8.84 -18.66
N ILE A 20 1.48 -9.10 -17.65
CA ILE A 20 1.02 -8.08 -16.72
C ILE A 20 2.20 -7.58 -15.88
N ARG A 21 3.00 -8.51 -15.35
CA ARG A 21 4.18 -8.12 -14.57
C ARG A 21 5.10 -7.22 -15.36
N ASN A 22 5.39 -7.60 -16.60
CA ASN A 22 6.30 -6.82 -17.44
C ASN A 22 5.72 -5.44 -17.76
N THR A 23 4.44 -5.38 -18.09
CA THR A 23 3.78 -4.12 -18.40
C THR A 23 3.80 -3.17 -17.20
N LEU A 24 3.42 -3.66 -16.04
CA LEU A 24 3.40 -2.82 -14.84
C LEU A 24 4.81 -2.37 -14.48
N LYS A 25 5.77 -3.27 -14.59
CA LYS A 25 7.15 -2.92 -14.27
C LYS A 25 7.66 -1.82 -15.18
N GLU A 26 7.44 -1.95 -16.49
CA GLU A 26 7.88 -0.93 -17.44
C GLU A 26 7.24 0.42 -17.15
N ILE A 27 5.95 0.44 -16.92
CA ILE A 27 5.24 1.69 -16.66
C ILE A 27 5.77 2.37 -15.40
N LEU A 28 5.90 1.61 -14.33
CA LEU A 28 6.31 2.19 -13.06
C LEU A 28 7.78 2.57 -13.03
N GLU A 29 8.63 1.80 -13.71
CA GLU A 29 10.04 2.18 -13.82
C GLU A 29 10.21 3.43 -14.65
N PHE A 30 9.36 3.62 -15.64
CA PHE A 30 9.39 4.84 -16.45
C PHE A 30 9.07 6.06 -15.58
N GLU A 31 8.27 5.87 -14.52
CA GLU A 31 7.95 6.93 -13.59
C GLU A 31 8.99 7.05 -12.47
N SER A 32 10.10 6.38 -12.63
CA SER A 32 11.24 6.44 -11.71
C SER A 32 11.06 5.68 -10.40
N TYR A 33 10.12 4.78 -10.33
CA TYR A 33 10.00 3.91 -9.17
C TYR A 33 10.93 2.70 -9.32
N THR A 34 11.36 2.15 -8.20
CA THR A 34 12.11 0.89 -8.18
C THR A 34 11.09 -0.24 -8.09
N VAL A 35 11.15 -1.20 -8.99
CA VAL A 35 10.13 -2.23 -9.07
C VAL A 35 10.73 -3.62 -8.96
N GLU A 36 10.14 -4.46 -8.12
CA GLU A 36 10.47 -5.88 -8.05
C GLU A 36 9.19 -6.66 -8.34
N VAL A 37 9.33 -7.86 -8.84
CA VAL A 37 8.18 -8.67 -9.22
C VAL A 37 8.24 -10.04 -8.57
N ALA A 38 7.08 -10.64 -8.38
CA ALA A 38 6.96 -12.02 -7.91
C ALA A 38 5.89 -12.68 -8.75
N GLU A 39 6.08 -13.95 -9.08
CA GLU A 39 5.17 -14.64 -9.99
C GLU A 39 4.04 -15.40 -9.31
N ASN A 40 4.02 -15.43 -8.01
CA ASN A 40 2.92 -16.07 -7.27
C ASN A 40 2.84 -15.50 -5.86
N GLY A 41 1.78 -15.85 -5.18
CA GLY A 41 1.53 -15.31 -3.83
C GLY A 41 2.58 -15.69 -2.82
N ARG A 42 3.10 -16.90 -2.90
CA ARG A 42 4.11 -17.34 -1.94
C ARG A 42 5.43 -16.59 -2.13
N ALA A 43 5.90 -16.47 -3.36
CA ALA A 43 7.11 -15.70 -3.64
C ALA A 43 6.91 -14.24 -3.26
N GLY A 44 5.71 -13.72 -3.53
CA GLY A 44 5.38 -12.35 -3.16
C GLY A 44 5.39 -12.14 -1.65
N LEU A 45 4.84 -13.10 -0.91
CA LEU A 45 4.82 -13.02 0.55
C LEU A 45 6.24 -13.05 1.12
N ASP A 46 7.08 -13.95 0.61
CA ASP A 46 8.46 -14.03 1.07
C ASP A 46 9.19 -12.71 0.85
N ARG A 47 9.03 -12.12 -0.33
CA ARG A 47 9.65 -10.83 -0.62
C ARG A 47 9.08 -9.73 0.25
N ALA A 48 7.76 -9.70 0.40
CA ALA A 48 7.09 -8.66 1.17
C ALA A 48 7.50 -8.67 2.63
N LEU A 49 7.71 -9.85 3.20
CA LEU A 49 8.08 -9.97 4.61
C LEU A 49 9.55 -9.71 4.87
N THR A 50 10.40 -9.90 3.88
CA THR A 50 11.85 -9.72 4.06
C THR A 50 12.38 -8.43 3.47
N GLY A 51 11.61 -7.79 2.58
CA GLY A 51 12.02 -6.53 1.96
C GLY A 51 11.25 -5.36 2.54
N ALA A 52 11.67 -4.17 2.20
CA ALA A 52 10.97 -2.97 2.61
C ALA A 52 10.35 -2.34 1.37
N TYR A 53 9.05 -2.46 1.25
CA TYR A 53 8.33 -1.92 0.10
C TYR A 53 7.44 -0.76 0.52
N ASP A 54 7.23 0.17 -0.39
CA ASP A 54 6.37 1.32 -0.15
C ASP A 54 4.97 1.08 -0.68
N LEU A 55 4.83 0.14 -1.59
CA LEU A 55 3.54 -0.18 -2.18
C LEU A 55 3.61 -1.60 -2.76
N ILE A 56 2.51 -2.34 -2.65
CA ILE A 56 2.42 -3.70 -3.20
C ILE A 56 1.20 -3.77 -4.09
N PHE A 57 1.38 -4.25 -5.33
CA PHE A 57 0.27 -4.60 -6.21
C PHE A 57 0.16 -6.11 -6.23
N THR A 58 -1.03 -6.64 -6.09
CA THR A 58 -1.23 -8.08 -6.19
C THR A 58 -2.49 -8.40 -6.98
N ASP A 59 -2.38 -9.41 -7.84
CA ASP A 59 -3.55 -9.96 -8.50
C ASP A 59 -4.36 -10.71 -7.45
N ILE A 60 -5.65 -10.80 -7.63
CA ILE A 60 -6.49 -11.57 -6.72
C ILE A 60 -6.44 -13.05 -7.06
N LYS A 61 -6.63 -13.39 -8.32
CA LYS A 61 -6.70 -14.80 -8.71
C LYS A 61 -5.33 -15.32 -9.10
N MET A 62 -4.77 -16.11 -8.23
CA MET A 62 -3.48 -16.76 -8.48
C MET A 62 -3.56 -18.18 -7.92
N PRO A 63 -2.87 -19.14 -8.54
CA PRO A 63 -2.88 -20.50 -8.02
C PRO A 63 -2.22 -20.59 -6.64
N GLU A 64 -2.65 -21.53 -5.86
CA GLU A 64 -2.14 -21.83 -4.53
C GLU A 64 -2.43 -20.77 -3.48
N MET A 65 -1.99 -19.55 -3.66
CA MET A 65 -2.27 -18.48 -2.71
C MET A 65 -2.81 -17.28 -3.50
N ASP A 66 -4.07 -16.96 -3.29
CA ASP A 66 -4.67 -15.82 -3.98
C ASP A 66 -4.32 -14.50 -3.29
N GLY A 67 -4.73 -13.39 -3.88
CA GLY A 67 -4.40 -12.08 -3.33
C GLY A 67 -5.01 -11.81 -1.96
N MET A 68 -6.16 -12.37 -1.68
CA MET A 68 -6.80 -12.19 -0.38
C MET A 68 -6.01 -12.91 0.71
N GLU A 69 -5.61 -14.13 0.42
CA GLU A 69 -4.79 -14.90 1.35
C GLU A 69 -3.42 -14.23 1.54
N PHE A 70 -2.84 -13.73 0.45
CA PHE A 70 -1.58 -13.01 0.53
C PHE A 70 -1.71 -11.82 1.49
N MET A 71 -2.75 -11.02 1.35
CA MET A 71 -2.94 -9.85 2.21
C MET A 71 -3.04 -10.23 3.67
N ALA A 72 -3.81 -11.27 3.96
CA ALA A 72 -3.99 -11.71 5.35
C ALA A 72 -2.68 -12.17 5.96
N LYS A 73 -1.91 -12.96 5.22
CA LYS A 73 -0.63 -13.47 5.71
C LYS A 73 0.43 -12.39 5.80
N TYR A 74 0.41 -11.45 4.88
CA TYR A 74 1.34 -10.33 4.90
C TYR A 74 1.10 -9.48 6.14
N ARG A 75 -0.15 -9.14 6.40
CA ARG A 75 -0.50 -8.34 7.55
C ARG A 75 -0.11 -9.03 8.86
N GLU A 76 -0.40 -10.33 8.94
CA GLU A 76 -0.05 -11.09 10.12
C GLU A 76 1.47 -11.15 10.31
N GLY A 77 2.21 -11.41 9.25
CA GLY A 77 3.67 -11.48 9.32
C GLY A 77 4.30 -10.15 9.70
N MET A 78 3.78 -9.05 9.16
CA MET A 78 4.31 -7.73 9.50
C MET A 78 4.01 -7.38 10.96
N ALA A 79 2.85 -7.78 11.45
CA ALA A 79 2.52 -7.56 12.86
C ALA A 79 3.47 -8.35 13.77
N GLN A 80 3.79 -9.58 13.39
CA GLN A 80 4.72 -10.39 14.16
C GLN A 80 6.13 -9.82 14.19
N GLN A 81 6.53 -9.14 13.11
CA GLN A 81 7.82 -8.50 13.03
C GLN A 81 7.81 -7.11 13.66
N ASN A 82 6.64 -6.65 14.10
CA ASN A 82 6.46 -5.30 14.61
C ASN A 82 6.89 -4.27 13.57
N SER A 83 6.57 -4.55 12.31
CA SER A 83 6.91 -3.70 11.18
C SER A 83 5.65 -3.10 10.58
N GLU A 84 5.81 -1.98 9.90
CA GLU A 84 4.68 -1.33 9.25
C GLU A 84 4.44 -1.94 7.88
N GLU A 85 3.18 -2.25 7.60
CA GLU A 85 2.83 -2.82 6.31
C GLU A 85 2.71 -1.73 5.24
N ALA A 86 3.08 -2.08 4.01
CA ALA A 86 2.86 -1.20 2.88
C ALA A 86 1.40 -1.29 2.45
N PRO A 87 0.85 -0.24 1.85
CA PRO A 87 -0.49 -0.35 1.27
C PRO A 87 -0.48 -1.37 0.14
N VAL A 88 -1.58 -2.12 0.03
CA VAL A 88 -1.73 -3.14 -1.00
C VAL A 88 -2.85 -2.71 -1.93
N VAL A 89 -2.56 -2.68 -3.23
CA VAL A 89 -3.56 -2.40 -4.26
C VAL A 89 -3.81 -3.71 -5.01
N VAL A 90 -5.07 -4.07 -5.11
CA VAL A 90 -5.45 -5.34 -5.70
C VAL A 90 -5.82 -5.13 -7.16
N ILE A 91 -5.38 -6.05 -8.03
CA ILE A 91 -5.72 -6.01 -9.44
C ILE A 91 -6.70 -7.12 -9.72
N THR A 92 -7.87 -6.77 -10.26
CA THR A 92 -8.94 -7.75 -10.50
C THR A 92 -9.13 -7.97 -11.98
N GLY A 93 -9.32 -9.21 -12.37
CA GLY A 93 -9.49 -9.55 -13.77
C GLY A 93 -10.85 -9.17 -14.28
N HIS A 94 -11.86 -9.88 -13.90
CA HIS A 94 -13.18 -9.55 -14.32
C HIS A 94 -13.89 -9.04 -13.12
N GLY A 95 -14.18 -7.80 -13.16
CA GLY A 95 -14.61 -7.13 -12.03
C GLY A 95 -15.97 -7.47 -11.59
N SER A 96 -16.07 -8.31 -10.66
CA SER A 96 -17.26 -8.29 -9.92
C SER A 96 -17.05 -7.22 -8.85
N VAL A 97 -18.02 -6.40 -8.67
CA VAL A 97 -18.04 -5.41 -7.61
C VAL A 97 -17.83 -6.09 -6.27
N ASP A 98 -18.36 -7.30 -6.12
CA ASP A 98 -18.25 -8.07 -4.89
C ASP A 98 -16.79 -8.40 -4.56
N THR A 99 -15.98 -8.78 -5.54
CA THR A 99 -14.58 -9.09 -5.33
C THR A 99 -13.81 -7.85 -4.87
N ALA A 100 -14.10 -6.71 -5.49
CA ALA A 100 -13.46 -5.46 -5.12
C ALA A 100 -13.83 -5.06 -3.70
N VAL A 101 -15.10 -5.19 -3.33
CA VAL A 101 -15.57 -4.89 -1.98
C VAL A 101 -14.90 -5.80 -0.97
N GLU A 102 -14.78 -7.08 -1.27
CA GLU A 102 -14.12 -8.02 -0.38
C GLU A 102 -12.66 -7.65 -0.18
N ALA A 103 -11.97 -7.25 -1.26
CA ALA A 103 -10.58 -6.84 -1.15
C ALA A 103 -10.44 -5.62 -0.24
N LEU A 104 -11.29 -4.62 -0.41
CA LEU A 104 -11.25 -3.44 0.43
C LEU A 104 -11.55 -3.76 1.89
N LYS A 105 -12.51 -4.64 2.12
CA LYS A 105 -12.81 -5.09 3.49
C LYS A 105 -11.66 -5.87 4.09
N GLY A 106 -10.90 -6.59 3.26
CA GLY A 106 -9.73 -7.33 3.70
C GLY A 106 -8.51 -6.46 3.96
N GLY A 107 -8.63 -5.16 3.71
CA GLY A 107 -7.57 -4.23 4.00
C GLY A 107 -6.83 -3.65 2.81
N ALA A 108 -7.27 -3.95 1.59
CA ALA A 108 -6.63 -3.34 0.43
C ALA A 108 -6.84 -1.83 0.44
N PHE A 109 -5.84 -1.11 0.02
CA PHE A 109 -5.93 0.34 -0.09
C PHE A 109 -6.90 0.74 -1.21
N ASP A 110 -6.82 0.02 -2.33
CA ASP A 110 -7.66 0.30 -3.49
C ASP A 110 -7.64 -0.92 -4.40
N PHE A 111 -8.36 -0.86 -5.49
CA PHE A 111 -8.34 -1.92 -6.50
C PHE A 111 -8.31 -1.31 -7.88
N ILE A 112 -7.80 -2.06 -8.86
CA ILE A 112 -7.76 -1.65 -10.25
C ILE A 112 -8.27 -2.83 -11.08
N GLN A 113 -9.18 -2.55 -11.99
CA GLN A 113 -9.71 -3.60 -12.86
C GLN A 113 -8.89 -3.73 -14.13
N LYS A 114 -8.76 -4.95 -14.61
CA LYS A 114 -8.17 -5.19 -15.92
C LYS A 114 -9.27 -4.98 -16.98
N PRO A 115 -8.95 -4.49 -18.16
CA PRO A 115 -7.63 -4.11 -18.62
C PRO A 115 -7.13 -2.87 -17.91
N LEU A 116 -5.80 -2.80 -17.74
CA LEU A 116 -5.20 -1.71 -16.97
C LEU A 116 -5.30 -0.39 -17.72
N ASP A 117 -5.80 0.62 -17.01
CA ASP A 117 -5.83 1.98 -17.51
C ASP A 117 -4.61 2.69 -16.94
N LEU A 118 -3.77 3.23 -17.80
CA LEU A 118 -2.54 3.88 -17.39
C LEU A 118 -2.78 5.02 -16.41
N ASN A 119 -3.74 5.87 -16.69
CA ASN A 119 -4.04 6.99 -15.82
C ASN A 119 -4.51 6.53 -14.45
N ARG A 120 -5.36 5.52 -14.40
CA ARG A 120 -5.85 4.96 -13.16
C ARG A 120 -4.70 4.36 -12.35
N LEU A 121 -3.83 3.62 -13.02
CA LEU A 121 -2.68 3.00 -12.37
C LEU A 121 -1.78 4.05 -11.73
N LEU A 122 -1.43 5.08 -12.47
CA LEU A 122 -0.51 6.11 -11.97
C LEU A 122 -1.16 6.92 -10.85
N LEU A 123 -2.43 7.23 -10.96
CA LEU A 123 -3.13 7.96 -9.94
C LEU A 123 -3.23 7.13 -8.64
N THR A 124 -3.58 5.86 -8.76
CA THR A 124 -3.69 4.98 -7.60
C THR A 124 -2.33 4.81 -6.93
N THR A 125 -1.27 4.68 -7.72
CA THR A 125 0.10 4.57 -7.21
C THR A 125 0.45 5.80 -6.38
N LYS A 126 0.18 6.97 -6.91
CA LYS A 126 0.49 8.21 -6.22
C LYS A 126 -0.31 8.32 -4.93
N HIS A 127 -1.60 8.02 -4.97
CA HIS A 127 -2.45 8.08 -3.78
C HIS A 127 -1.96 7.12 -2.69
N ALA A 128 -1.58 5.92 -3.06
CA ALA A 128 -1.11 4.93 -2.08
C ALA A 128 0.20 5.37 -1.43
N LEU A 129 1.11 5.91 -2.23
CA LEU A 129 2.39 6.38 -1.70
C LEU A 129 2.22 7.61 -0.83
N ASP A 130 1.33 8.52 -1.20
CA ASP A 130 1.04 9.70 -0.39
C ASP A 130 0.39 9.30 0.93
N HIS A 131 -0.51 8.32 0.90
CA HIS A 131 -1.18 7.84 2.09
C HIS A 131 -0.17 7.25 3.09
N LYS A 132 0.76 6.45 2.61
CA LYS A 132 1.79 5.87 3.47
C LYS A 132 2.65 6.96 4.11
N SER A 133 3.02 7.96 3.33
CA SER A 133 3.83 9.07 3.81
C SER A 133 3.09 9.85 4.91
N LEU A 134 1.82 10.12 4.74
CA LEU A 134 1.02 10.83 5.72
C LEU A 134 0.90 10.05 7.03
N ILE A 135 0.74 8.74 6.95
CA ILE A 135 0.67 7.92 8.15
C ILE A 135 1.97 7.99 8.94
N GLN A 136 3.10 7.93 8.25
CA GLN A 136 4.40 8.01 8.90
C GLN A 136 4.60 9.36 9.57
N GLU A 137 4.23 10.45 8.90
CA GLU A 137 4.32 11.78 9.49
C GLU A 137 3.47 11.91 10.73
N THR A 138 2.26 11.40 10.69
CA THR A 138 1.36 11.43 11.82
C THR A 138 1.94 10.69 13.02
N LYS A 139 2.55 9.54 12.79
CA LYS A 139 3.16 8.77 13.88
C LYS A 139 4.33 9.51 14.51
N VAL A 140 5.16 10.16 13.72
CA VAL A 140 6.29 10.92 14.22
C VAL A 140 5.79 12.09 15.05
N LEU A 141 4.79 12.81 14.57
CA LEU A 141 4.22 13.93 15.29
C LEU A 141 3.61 13.50 16.63
N ARG A 142 2.91 12.38 16.65
CA ARG A 142 2.33 11.87 17.88
C ARG A 142 3.39 11.55 18.93
N LYS A 143 4.49 10.98 18.51
CA LYS A 143 5.59 10.68 19.41
C LYS A 143 6.17 11.94 20.01
N LYS A 144 6.37 12.98 19.21
CA LYS A 144 6.90 14.25 19.68
C LYS A 144 5.96 14.92 20.66
N VAL A 145 4.70 14.96 20.35
CA VAL A 145 3.71 15.56 21.21
C VAL A 145 3.60 14.81 22.53
N GLY A 146 3.61 13.49 22.47
CA GLY A 146 3.54 12.69 23.69
C GLY A 146 4.68 12.96 24.63
N LYS A 147 5.89 13.15 24.12
CA LYS A 147 7.03 13.45 24.97
C LYS A 147 6.94 14.84 25.57
N ARG A 148 6.41 15.80 24.85
CA ARG A 148 6.37 17.15 25.32
C ARG A 148 5.26 17.43 26.31
N ASN A 149 4.12 16.82 26.11
CA ASN A 149 2.92 17.21 26.78
C ASN A 149 2.20 16.09 27.48
N GLN A 150 2.93 15.25 28.15
CA GLN A 150 2.28 14.17 28.86
C GLN A 150 1.21 14.65 29.77
N MET A 151 1.30 15.85 30.27
CA MET A 151 0.35 16.34 31.21
C MET A 151 -0.63 17.30 30.66
N ILE A 152 -0.46 17.81 29.48
CA ILE A 152 -1.24 18.89 29.07
C ILE A 152 -2.15 18.61 27.99
N GLY A 153 -2.17 17.81 27.29
CA GLY A 153 -2.91 18.07 26.20
C GLY A 153 -3.40 17.01 25.35
N GLU A 154 -3.33 15.83 25.79
CA GLU A 154 -3.83 14.75 25.03
C GLU A 154 -5.28 14.96 24.67
N SER A 155 -6.10 15.41 25.64
CA SER A 155 -7.50 15.66 25.40
C SER A 155 -7.73 16.80 24.41
N ALA A 156 -6.98 17.86 24.55
CA ALA A 156 -7.12 19.00 23.68
C ALA A 156 -6.73 18.65 22.24
N ALA A 157 -5.69 17.87 22.08
CA ALA A 157 -5.26 17.44 20.76
C ALA A 157 -6.31 16.56 20.08
N ILE A 158 -6.89 15.66 20.84
CA ILE A 158 -7.94 14.79 20.33
C ILE A 158 -9.18 15.59 19.96
N GLU A 159 -9.54 16.55 20.76
CA GLU A 159 -10.67 17.42 20.46
C GLU A 159 -10.47 18.22 19.20
N ARG A 160 -9.28 18.72 18.97
CA ARG A 160 -8.97 19.44 17.74
C ARG A 160 -9.14 18.56 16.52
N VAL A 161 -8.66 17.35 16.60
CA VAL A 161 -8.80 16.41 15.50
C VAL A 161 -10.26 16.11 15.23
N ARG A 162 -11.04 15.88 16.26
CA ARG A 162 -12.46 15.64 16.11
C ARG A 162 -13.17 16.83 15.48
N THR A 163 -12.83 18.04 15.91
CA THR A 163 -13.42 19.24 15.36
C THR A 163 -13.13 19.38 13.88
N ILE A 164 -11.91 19.11 13.49
CA ILE A 164 -11.52 19.18 12.08
C ILE A 164 -12.29 18.15 11.26
N ILE A 165 -12.40 16.94 11.78
CA ILE A 165 -13.14 15.88 11.09
C ILE A 165 -14.60 16.26 10.96
N ASN A 166 -15.19 16.80 12.00
CA ASN A 166 -16.59 17.19 11.96
C ASN A 166 -16.84 18.31 10.96
N LYS A 167 -15.91 19.21 10.81
CA LYS A 167 -16.05 20.28 9.82
C LYS A 167 -15.97 19.77 8.40
N VAL A 168 -15.18 18.76 8.18
CA VAL A 168 -15.02 18.20 6.86
C VAL A 168 -16.16 17.25 6.51
N ALA A 169 -16.68 16.59 7.50
CA ALA A 169 -17.82 15.72 7.31
C ALA A 169 -19.09 16.52 7.11
#